data_f7621f5201acbea46c1e294fcba0a4c8
#
_entry.id   f7621f5201acbea46c1e294fcba0a4c8
#
_cell.length_a   1.000
_cell.length_b   1.000
_cell.length_c   1.000
_cell.angle_alpha   90.00
_cell.angle_beta   90.00
_cell.angle_gamma   90.00
#
_symmetry.space_group_name_H-M   'P 1'
#
loop_
_entity.id
_entity.type
_entity.pdbx_description
1 polymer ?
#
loop_
_entity_poly.entity_id
_entity_poly.type
_entity_poly.pdbx_seq_one_letter_code
_entity_poly.pdbx_strand_id
1 'polypeptide(L)'
;MGNPFSYQGRRVVVTGAASGVGAALVELLVELDAAHITAIDRDTPAGPAHQFIRADLSTEAGVEAAAEAVDGPAQVLFANAGVAATQPTRTVLSVNFLATRRLCQRLAPRMTAGGAIVLTSSMAGTGWPNHRDDLLKLMAIDDWDEALAWFDAHPELTADSYGLSKECGQVYTLYASRELGRSGIRITSACPNPISTPLLADFRATMTDELLDWAVRQGHQGRPATAREVAQVLAFLGSDAASYLNGVNIPIDAGMQAALLTDQTD
;
A
#
# COMPACT_ATOMS: atom_id res chain seq x y z
N MET A 1 -25.34 1.40 -18.27
CA MET A 1 -24.24 1.01 -17.37
C MET A 1 -23.53 2.30 -16.94
N GLY A 2 -23.25 2.48 -15.65
CA GLY A 2 -22.50 3.64 -15.16
C GLY A 2 -21.04 3.62 -15.63
N ASN A 3 -20.32 4.72 -15.39
CA ASN A 3 -18.88 4.79 -15.62
C ASN A 3 -18.15 3.87 -14.63
N PRO A 4 -17.42 2.80 -15.08
CA PRO A 4 -16.79 1.84 -14.19
C PRO A 4 -15.60 2.43 -13.40
N PHE A 5 -15.14 3.63 -13.75
CA PHE A 5 -14.08 4.37 -13.05
C PHE A 5 -14.64 5.32 -11.98
N SER A 6 -15.98 5.54 -11.92
CA SER A 6 -16.62 6.44 -10.96
C SER A 6 -16.60 5.86 -9.54
N TYR A 7 -16.47 6.76 -8.57
CA TYR A 7 -16.62 6.44 -7.14
C TYR A 7 -17.97 6.96 -6.57
N GLN A 8 -18.89 7.33 -7.44
CA GLN A 8 -20.22 7.80 -7.03
C GLN A 8 -20.92 6.77 -6.13
N GLY A 9 -21.37 7.22 -4.96
CA GLY A 9 -22.01 6.36 -3.97
C GLY A 9 -21.06 5.51 -3.13
N ARG A 10 -19.73 5.56 -3.37
CA ARG A 10 -18.74 4.75 -2.63
C ARG A 10 -18.18 5.48 -1.42
N ARG A 11 -18.06 4.75 -0.34
CA ARG A 11 -17.34 5.15 0.87
C ARG A 11 -15.95 4.54 0.83
N VAL A 12 -14.92 5.37 0.92
CA VAL A 12 -13.53 4.97 0.79
C VAL A 12 -12.73 5.34 2.03
N VAL A 13 -11.75 4.50 2.38
CA VAL A 13 -10.78 4.75 3.45
C VAL A 13 -9.40 4.86 2.82
N VAL A 14 -8.66 5.90 3.16
CA VAL A 14 -7.29 6.14 2.69
C VAL A 14 -6.36 6.31 3.89
N THR A 15 -5.34 5.47 4.02
CA THR A 15 -4.28 5.66 5.02
C THR A 15 -3.08 6.38 4.42
N GLY A 16 -2.35 7.15 5.22
CA GLY A 16 -1.26 7.99 4.72
C GLY A 16 -1.78 9.15 3.86
N ALA A 17 -2.93 9.71 4.25
CA ALA A 17 -3.70 10.65 3.44
C ALA A 17 -3.20 12.11 3.50
N ALA A 18 -2.27 12.43 4.41
CA ALA A 18 -1.85 13.82 4.62
C ALA A 18 -0.83 14.33 3.60
N SER A 19 -0.12 13.45 2.91
CA SER A 19 0.94 13.85 1.97
C SER A 19 1.11 12.88 0.80
N GLY A 20 1.94 13.26 -0.17
CA GLY A 20 2.40 12.39 -1.24
C GLY A 20 1.27 11.74 -2.03
N VAL A 21 1.38 10.42 -2.24
CA VAL A 21 0.41 9.64 -3.01
C VAL A 21 -0.97 9.64 -2.37
N GLY A 22 -1.05 9.54 -1.03
CA GLY A 22 -2.33 9.51 -0.32
C GLY A 22 -3.10 10.81 -0.46
N ALA A 23 -2.43 11.97 -0.35
CA ALA A 23 -3.06 13.27 -0.58
C ALA A 23 -3.56 13.42 -2.03
N ALA A 24 -2.72 13.07 -3.02
CA ALA A 24 -3.11 13.08 -4.43
C ALA A 24 -4.27 12.13 -4.72
N LEU A 25 -4.34 11.00 -4.00
CA LEU A 25 -5.45 10.04 -4.12
C LEU A 25 -6.74 10.62 -3.53
N VAL A 26 -6.69 11.27 -2.38
CA VAL A 26 -7.87 11.95 -1.78
C VAL A 26 -8.43 12.99 -2.73
N GLU A 27 -7.58 13.84 -3.32
CA GLU A 27 -7.99 14.83 -4.33
C GLU A 27 -8.65 14.16 -5.53
N LEU A 28 -8.03 13.11 -6.07
CA LEU A 28 -8.56 12.37 -7.20
C LEU A 28 -9.92 11.70 -6.90
N LEU A 29 -10.09 11.16 -5.70
CA LEU A 29 -11.35 10.52 -5.29
C LEU A 29 -12.50 11.51 -5.20
N VAL A 30 -12.24 12.78 -4.84
CA VAL A 30 -13.23 13.85 -4.92
C VAL A 30 -13.61 14.13 -6.38
N GLU A 31 -12.64 14.23 -7.29
CA GLU A 31 -12.89 14.41 -8.72
C GLU A 31 -13.69 13.24 -9.34
N LEU A 32 -13.58 12.04 -8.76
CA LEU A 32 -14.29 10.82 -9.16
C LEU A 32 -15.61 10.61 -8.42
N ASP A 33 -16.12 11.65 -7.73
CA ASP A 33 -17.41 11.69 -7.03
C ASP A 33 -17.54 10.70 -5.87
N ALA A 34 -16.45 10.41 -5.12
CA ALA A 34 -16.55 9.57 -3.95
C ALA A 34 -17.54 10.14 -2.92
N ALA A 35 -18.53 9.33 -2.52
CA ALA A 35 -19.60 9.78 -1.63
C ALA A 35 -19.11 10.08 -0.20
N HIS A 36 -18.06 9.40 0.24
CA HIS A 36 -17.43 9.63 1.54
C HIS A 36 -15.98 9.19 1.52
N ILE A 37 -15.09 10.05 2.00
CA ILE A 37 -13.66 9.79 2.13
C ILE A 37 -13.28 9.88 3.61
N THR A 38 -12.84 8.77 4.19
CA THR A 38 -12.20 8.71 5.51
C THR A 38 -10.69 8.73 5.33
N ALA A 39 -10.05 9.78 5.80
CA ALA A 39 -8.60 9.94 5.81
C ALA A 39 -8.03 9.49 7.16
N ILE A 40 -7.04 8.60 7.16
CA ILE A 40 -6.31 8.15 8.36
C ILE A 40 -4.85 8.57 8.22
N ASP A 41 -4.35 9.37 9.16
CA ASP A 41 -2.95 9.81 9.17
C ASP A 41 -2.56 10.31 10.58
N ARG A 42 -1.26 10.45 10.83
CA ARG A 42 -0.73 11.16 12.01
C ARG A 42 -0.92 12.67 11.89
N ASP A 43 -0.78 13.19 10.68
CA ASP A 43 -0.84 14.60 10.35
C ASP A 43 -2.18 14.95 9.70
N THR A 44 -2.62 16.18 9.93
CA THR A 44 -3.89 16.65 9.35
C THR A 44 -3.75 16.79 7.83
N PRO A 45 -4.59 16.10 7.03
CA PRO A 45 -4.56 16.25 5.59
C PRO A 45 -4.97 17.68 5.19
N ALA A 46 -4.31 18.21 4.16
CA ALA A 46 -4.70 19.50 3.57
C ALA A 46 -5.89 19.37 2.62
N GLY A 47 -6.14 18.17 2.10
CA GLY A 47 -7.20 17.89 1.13
C GLY A 47 -8.58 17.66 1.77
N PRO A 48 -9.63 17.64 0.95
CA PRO A 48 -11.01 17.51 1.41
C PRO A 48 -11.34 16.06 1.77
N ALA A 49 -11.30 15.73 3.05
CA ALA A 49 -11.83 14.47 3.59
C ALA A 49 -13.15 14.74 4.32
N HIS A 50 -14.09 13.80 4.24
CA HIS A 50 -15.37 13.87 4.97
C HIS A 50 -15.19 13.50 6.45
N GLN A 51 -14.25 12.59 6.72
CA GLN A 51 -13.83 12.19 8.07
C GLN A 51 -12.32 12.19 8.13
N PHE A 52 -11.74 12.72 9.19
CA PHE A 52 -10.32 12.58 9.50
C PHE A 52 -10.15 11.84 10.82
N ILE A 53 -9.36 10.77 10.79
CA ILE A 53 -8.98 9.97 11.95
C ILE A 53 -7.48 10.16 12.16
N ARG A 54 -7.12 10.84 13.25
CA ARG A 54 -5.71 10.95 13.64
C ARG A 54 -5.28 9.65 14.31
N ALA A 55 -4.31 8.94 13.73
CA ALA A 55 -3.83 7.68 14.28
C ALA A 55 -2.33 7.48 14.06
N ASP A 56 -1.68 6.88 15.05
CA ASP A 56 -0.33 6.33 14.91
C ASP A 56 -0.42 4.86 14.53
N LEU A 57 -0.14 4.58 13.28
CA LEU A 57 -0.18 3.22 12.72
C LEU A 57 1.09 2.40 13.05
N SER A 58 2.02 2.92 13.84
CA SER A 58 3.18 2.15 14.31
C SER A 58 2.85 1.23 15.50
N THR A 59 1.65 1.37 16.08
CA THR A 59 1.19 0.59 17.24
C THR A 59 -0.11 -0.15 16.95
N GLU A 60 -0.26 -1.35 17.51
CA GLU A 60 -1.51 -2.12 17.37
C GLU A 60 -2.72 -1.33 17.89
N ALA A 61 -2.59 -0.72 19.07
CA ALA A 61 -3.67 0.07 19.69
C ALA A 61 -4.13 1.23 18.79
N GLY A 62 -3.17 1.92 18.12
CA GLY A 62 -3.48 3.00 17.17
C GLY A 62 -4.22 2.49 15.94
N VAL A 63 -3.85 1.30 15.44
CA VAL A 63 -4.52 0.66 14.30
C VAL A 63 -5.94 0.22 14.66
N GLU A 64 -6.11 -0.41 15.82
CA GLU A 64 -7.43 -0.85 16.32
C GLU A 64 -8.37 0.36 16.52
N ALA A 65 -7.90 1.39 17.20
CA ALA A 65 -8.66 2.62 17.39
C ALA A 65 -9.05 3.28 16.06
N ALA A 66 -8.12 3.30 15.09
CA ALA A 66 -8.41 3.83 13.77
C ALA A 66 -9.49 3.01 13.04
N ALA A 67 -9.40 1.68 13.07
CA ALA A 67 -10.39 0.81 12.45
C ALA A 67 -11.78 0.94 13.08
N GLU A 68 -11.86 1.07 14.40
CA GLU A 68 -13.11 1.28 15.14
C GLU A 68 -13.74 2.64 14.79
N ALA A 69 -12.93 3.68 14.64
CA ALA A 69 -13.38 5.04 14.34
C ALA A 69 -13.88 5.24 12.90
N VAL A 70 -13.68 4.29 11.99
CA VAL A 70 -14.21 4.38 10.62
C VAL A 70 -15.73 4.31 10.63
N ASP A 71 -16.38 5.36 10.15
CA ASP A 71 -17.84 5.47 10.08
C ASP A 71 -18.45 4.58 8.99
N GLY A 72 -19.33 3.67 9.40
CA GLY A 72 -20.13 2.85 8.49
C GLY A 72 -19.31 1.84 7.65
N PRO A 73 -19.96 1.15 6.71
CA PRO A 73 -19.31 0.17 5.85
C PRO A 73 -18.48 0.87 4.75
N ALA A 74 -17.21 0.50 4.61
CA ALA A 74 -16.39 0.92 3.50
C ALA A 74 -16.63 0.02 2.26
N GLN A 75 -16.53 0.59 1.06
CA GLN A 75 -16.47 -0.17 -0.19
C GLN A 75 -15.04 -0.32 -0.67
N VAL A 76 -14.15 0.64 -0.37
CA VAL A 76 -12.74 0.56 -0.78
C VAL A 76 -11.84 0.97 0.37
N LEU A 77 -10.79 0.16 0.61
CA LEU A 77 -9.68 0.49 1.48
C LEU A 77 -8.42 0.70 0.63
N PHE A 78 -7.84 1.88 0.71
CA PHE A 78 -6.50 2.17 0.21
C PHE A 78 -5.51 2.16 1.38
N ALA A 79 -4.81 1.04 1.56
CA ALA A 79 -3.75 0.89 2.54
C ALA A 79 -2.44 1.46 1.96
N ASN A 80 -2.32 2.80 2.03
CA ASN A 80 -1.24 3.54 1.38
C ASN A 80 -0.21 4.09 2.39
N ALA A 81 -0.49 4.13 3.69
CA ALA A 81 0.47 4.59 4.69
C ALA A 81 1.79 3.82 4.61
N GLY A 82 2.90 4.54 4.71
CA GLY A 82 4.22 3.95 4.71
C GLY A 82 5.31 4.93 5.12
N VAL A 83 6.40 4.39 5.63
CA VAL A 83 7.61 5.13 6.04
C VAL A 83 8.85 4.48 5.41
N ALA A 84 9.92 5.26 5.26
CA ALA A 84 11.21 4.79 4.74
C ALA A 84 12.07 4.17 5.86
N ALA A 85 13.19 3.55 5.47
CA ALA A 85 14.17 2.95 6.37
C ALA A 85 14.98 3.99 7.19
N THR A 86 14.67 5.29 7.09
CA THR A 86 15.12 6.33 8.04
C THR A 86 14.51 6.14 9.42
N GLN A 87 13.38 5.40 9.52
CA GLN A 87 12.74 5.04 10.78
C GLN A 87 13.32 3.73 11.35
N PRO A 88 13.22 3.50 12.68
CA PRO A 88 13.61 2.21 13.27
C PRO A 88 12.94 1.02 12.58
N THR A 89 13.66 -0.09 12.43
CA THR A 89 13.20 -1.32 11.77
C THR A 89 11.80 -1.75 12.23
N ARG A 90 11.55 -1.83 13.53
CA ARG A 90 10.22 -2.19 14.05
C ARG A 90 9.13 -1.22 13.63
N THR A 91 9.43 0.08 13.57
CA THR A 91 8.48 1.11 13.07
C THR A 91 8.17 0.89 11.60
N VAL A 92 9.18 0.62 10.77
CA VAL A 92 9.00 0.35 9.32
C VAL A 92 8.10 -0.87 9.13
N LEU A 93 8.38 -1.98 9.80
CA LEU A 93 7.62 -3.23 9.69
C LEU A 93 6.20 -3.07 10.24
N SER A 94 6.05 -2.34 11.35
CA SER A 94 4.73 -2.07 11.94
C SER A 94 3.86 -1.24 11.00
N VAL A 95 4.34 -0.09 10.54
CA VAL A 95 3.55 0.83 9.70
C VAL A 95 3.28 0.24 8.32
N ASN A 96 4.33 -0.28 7.65
CA ASN A 96 4.22 -0.67 6.24
C ASN A 96 3.49 -2.00 6.06
N PHE A 97 3.55 -2.91 7.03
CA PHE A 97 2.97 -4.23 6.91
C PHE A 97 1.95 -4.58 7.98
N LEU A 98 2.32 -4.58 9.28
CA LEU A 98 1.41 -5.05 10.33
C LEU A 98 0.14 -4.21 10.41
N ALA A 99 0.26 -2.88 10.33
CA ALA A 99 -0.88 -1.97 10.28
C ALA A 99 -1.78 -2.22 9.07
N THR A 100 -1.17 -2.39 7.89
CA THR A 100 -1.90 -2.71 6.65
C THR A 100 -2.70 -4.00 6.82
N ARG A 101 -2.05 -5.08 7.29
CA ARG A 101 -2.70 -6.37 7.53
C ARG A 101 -3.83 -6.25 8.56
N ARG A 102 -3.57 -5.61 9.70
CA ARG A 102 -4.55 -5.45 10.78
C ARG A 102 -5.77 -4.62 10.33
N LEU A 103 -5.56 -3.53 9.60
CA LEU A 103 -6.66 -2.74 9.02
C LEU A 103 -7.49 -3.58 8.04
N CYS A 104 -6.86 -4.38 7.18
CA CYS A 104 -7.57 -5.30 6.29
C CYS A 104 -8.43 -6.29 7.09
N GLN A 105 -7.88 -6.91 8.12
CA GLN A 105 -8.59 -7.87 8.99
C GLN A 105 -9.78 -7.23 9.73
N ARG A 106 -9.64 -5.98 10.18
CA ARG A 106 -10.70 -5.27 10.93
C ARG A 106 -11.78 -4.65 10.03
N LEU A 107 -11.41 -4.19 8.85
CA LEU A 107 -12.36 -3.51 7.96
C LEU A 107 -13.05 -4.49 6.99
N ALA A 108 -12.37 -5.54 6.49
CA ALA A 108 -12.96 -6.46 5.52
C ALA A 108 -14.30 -7.08 5.97
N PRO A 109 -14.50 -7.51 7.23
CA PRO A 109 -15.81 -8.02 7.69
C PRO A 109 -16.94 -6.98 7.65
N ARG A 110 -16.59 -5.68 7.59
CA ARG A 110 -17.53 -4.56 7.53
C ARG A 110 -17.69 -4.01 6.11
N MET A 111 -16.92 -4.52 5.15
CA MET A 111 -17.02 -4.11 3.73
C MET A 111 -18.19 -4.82 3.05
N THR A 112 -18.74 -4.18 2.03
CA THR A 112 -19.79 -4.79 1.19
C THR A 112 -19.18 -5.64 0.09
N ALA A 113 -19.90 -6.68 -0.34
CA ALA A 113 -19.52 -7.45 -1.53
C ALA A 113 -19.38 -6.54 -2.75
N GLY A 114 -18.41 -6.80 -3.60
CA GLY A 114 -17.97 -5.91 -4.67
C GLY A 114 -16.93 -4.89 -4.22
N GLY A 115 -16.54 -4.92 -2.94
CA GLY A 115 -15.50 -4.05 -2.39
C GLY A 115 -14.09 -4.36 -2.89
N ALA A 116 -13.16 -3.45 -2.63
CA ALA A 116 -11.76 -3.59 -3.00
C ALA A 116 -10.82 -3.12 -1.89
N ILE A 117 -9.72 -3.86 -1.72
CA ILE A 117 -8.57 -3.46 -0.91
C ILE A 117 -7.39 -3.25 -1.85
N VAL A 118 -6.76 -2.09 -1.78
CA VAL A 118 -5.62 -1.74 -2.63
C VAL A 118 -4.44 -1.34 -1.74
N LEU A 119 -3.36 -2.09 -1.80
CA LEU A 119 -2.13 -1.81 -1.05
C LEU A 119 -1.16 -0.98 -1.90
N THR A 120 -0.46 -0.06 -1.27
CA THR A 120 0.73 0.58 -1.84
C THR A 120 1.98 -0.16 -1.36
N SER A 121 2.44 -1.11 -2.18
CA SER A 121 3.72 -1.79 -1.98
C SER A 121 4.86 -0.98 -2.61
N SER A 122 5.81 -1.63 -3.27
CA SER A 122 6.94 -1.00 -3.98
C SER A 122 7.61 -2.03 -4.90
N MET A 123 8.36 -1.57 -5.89
CA MET A 123 9.31 -2.40 -6.64
C MET A 123 10.39 -3.01 -5.73
N ALA A 124 10.69 -2.40 -4.58
CA ALA A 124 11.59 -2.96 -3.56
C ALA A 124 11.11 -4.31 -2.99
N GLY A 125 9.82 -4.63 -3.12
CA GLY A 125 9.26 -5.90 -2.68
C GLY A 125 9.31 -7.04 -3.72
N THR A 126 9.89 -6.83 -4.90
CA THR A 126 9.89 -7.85 -5.97
C THR A 126 10.80 -9.04 -5.69
N GLY A 127 11.67 -8.94 -4.67
CA GLY A 127 12.53 -10.03 -4.17
C GLY A 127 11.79 -11.14 -3.42
N TRP A 128 10.52 -10.95 -3.09
CA TRP A 128 9.73 -11.88 -2.27
C TRP A 128 9.76 -13.37 -2.70
N PRO A 129 9.93 -13.75 -3.99
CA PRO A 129 10.01 -15.16 -4.35
C PRO A 129 11.18 -15.89 -3.67
N ASN A 130 12.27 -15.19 -3.37
CA ASN A 130 13.44 -15.74 -2.68
C ASN A 130 13.17 -16.02 -1.19
N HIS A 131 12.22 -15.30 -0.59
CA HIS A 131 11.85 -15.40 0.83
C HIS A 131 10.45 -16.00 1.04
N ARG A 132 9.84 -16.55 -0.02
CA ARG A 132 8.45 -17.00 -0.08
C ARG A 132 8.04 -17.87 1.09
N ASP A 133 8.82 -18.89 1.41
CA ASP A 133 8.43 -19.89 2.43
C ASP A 133 8.46 -19.31 3.85
N ASP A 134 9.37 -18.41 4.14
CA ASP A 134 9.44 -17.71 5.42
C ASP A 134 8.33 -16.66 5.53
N LEU A 135 8.06 -15.93 4.46
CA LEU A 135 6.95 -14.98 4.42
C LEU A 135 5.59 -15.66 4.57
N LEU A 136 5.39 -16.88 4.02
CA LEU A 136 4.16 -17.64 4.23
C LEU A 136 3.99 -18.10 5.69
N LYS A 137 5.08 -18.40 6.42
CA LYS A 137 5.03 -18.67 7.86
C LYS A 137 4.58 -17.41 8.62
N LEU A 138 5.15 -16.24 8.26
CA LEU A 138 4.72 -14.95 8.84
C LEU A 138 3.24 -14.64 8.56
N MET A 139 2.74 -14.95 7.36
CA MET A 139 1.30 -14.73 7.04
C MET A 139 0.36 -15.53 7.95
N ALA A 140 0.79 -16.66 8.47
CA ALA A 140 0.02 -17.50 9.39
C ALA A 140 0.02 -16.99 10.85
N ILE A 141 0.81 -15.99 11.18
CA ILE A 141 0.89 -15.40 12.53
C ILE A 141 -0.09 -14.22 12.57
N ASP A 142 -1.21 -14.35 13.28
CA ASP A 142 -2.21 -13.28 13.39
C ASP A 142 -1.89 -12.28 14.50
N ASP A 143 -1.22 -12.72 15.56
CA ASP A 143 -0.87 -11.87 16.70
C ASP A 143 0.21 -10.86 16.31
N TRP A 144 0.04 -9.61 16.78
CA TRP A 144 0.94 -8.49 16.47
C TRP A 144 2.32 -8.67 17.10
N ASP A 145 2.37 -9.03 18.37
CA ASP A 145 3.63 -9.17 19.11
C ASP A 145 4.39 -10.43 18.68
N GLU A 146 3.68 -11.53 18.38
CA GLU A 146 4.29 -12.73 17.80
C GLU A 146 4.88 -12.43 16.41
N ALA A 147 4.20 -11.63 15.58
CA ALA A 147 4.76 -11.22 14.29
C ALA A 147 6.00 -10.32 14.45
N LEU A 148 6.02 -9.42 15.44
CA LEU A 148 7.22 -8.64 15.76
C LEU A 148 8.36 -9.53 16.27
N ALA A 149 8.06 -10.53 17.12
CA ALA A 149 9.05 -11.50 17.57
C ALA A 149 9.59 -12.34 16.40
N TRP A 150 8.76 -12.68 15.42
CA TRP A 150 9.20 -13.36 14.21
C TRP A 150 10.23 -12.50 13.44
N PHE A 151 9.97 -11.20 13.27
CA PHE A 151 10.93 -10.29 12.63
C PHE A 151 12.25 -10.21 13.41
N ASP A 152 12.19 -10.12 14.73
CA ASP A 152 13.40 -10.09 15.58
C ASP A 152 14.22 -11.39 15.48
N ALA A 153 13.57 -12.53 15.19
CA ALA A 153 14.22 -13.82 15.01
C ALA A 153 14.84 -14.02 13.60
N HIS A 154 14.60 -13.10 12.65
CA HIS A 154 15.11 -13.17 11.27
C HIS A 154 15.90 -11.91 10.90
N PRO A 155 17.05 -11.67 11.59
CA PRO A 155 17.85 -10.45 11.36
C PRO A 155 18.40 -10.33 9.94
N GLU A 156 18.62 -11.46 9.26
CA GLU A 156 19.08 -11.49 7.86
C GLU A 156 18.05 -10.91 6.90
N LEU A 157 16.76 -11.11 7.15
CA LEU A 157 15.66 -10.54 6.35
C LEU A 157 15.42 -9.08 6.73
N THR A 158 15.47 -8.76 8.02
CA THR A 158 15.20 -7.41 8.53
C THR A 158 16.34 -6.42 8.30
N ALA A 159 17.50 -6.88 7.81
CA ALA A 159 18.59 -6.01 7.38
C ALA A 159 18.15 -4.97 6.33
N ASP A 160 17.26 -5.36 5.40
CA ASP A 160 16.50 -4.44 4.55
C ASP A 160 15.05 -4.39 5.02
N SER A 161 14.80 -3.64 6.09
CA SER A 161 13.47 -3.54 6.69
C SER A 161 12.41 -2.95 5.74
N TYR A 162 12.81 -2.02 4.87
CA TYR A 162 11.90 -1.44 3.89
C TYR A 162 11.53 -2.47 2.79
N GLY A 163 12.52 -3.06 2.14
CA GLY A 163 12.31 -4.11 1.15
C GLY A 163 11.45 -5.25 1.70
N LEU A 164 11.83 -5.79 2.87
CA LEU A 164 11.07 -6.84 3.54
C LEU A 164 9.61 -6.43 3.80
N SER A 165 9.35 -5.20 4.28
CA SER A 165 7.99 -4.72 4.51
C SER A 165 7.14 -4.71 3.24
N LYS A 166 7.78 -4.41 2.09
CA LYS A 166 7.12 -4.38 0.77
C LYS A 166 6.95 -5.80 0.20
N GLU A 167 7.89 -6.69 0.44
CA GLU A 167 7.73 -8.13 0.17
C GLU A 167 6.55 -8.70 0.95
N CYS A 168 6.44 -8.40 2.25
CA CYS A 168 5.31 -8.81 3.09
C CYS A 168 3.97 -8.32 2.50
N GLY A 169 3.88 -7.07 2.05
CA GLY A 169 2.67 -6.53 1.42
C GLY A 169 2.30 -7.25 0.12
N GLN A 170 3.30 -7.57 -0.72
CA GLN A 170 3.07 -8.32 -1.95
C GLN A 170 2.61 -9.76 -1.68
N VAL A 171 3.26 -10.47 -0.75
CA VAL A 171 2.85 -11.83 -0.36
C VAL A 171 1.48 -11.82 0.29
N TYR A 172 1.17 -10.84 1.16
CA TYR A 172 -0.15 -10.71 1.78
C TYR A 172 -1.26 -10.50 0.73
N THR A 173 -1.01 -9.72 -0.30
CA THR A 173 -1.94 -9.54 -1.43
C THR A 173 -2.30 -10.88 -2.07
N LEU A 174 -1.32 -11.73 -2.31
CA LEU A 174 -1.52 -13.08 -2.87
C LEU A 174 -2.25 -13.99 -1.86
N TYR A 175 -1.77 -14.01 -0.62
CA TYR A 175 -2.24 -14.89 0.46
C TYR A 175 -3.71 -14.63 0.81
N ALA A 176 -4.09 -13.38 1.03
CA ALA A 176 -5.44 -12.99 1.47
C ALA A 176 -6.49 -13.03 0.33
N SER A 177 -6.05 -13.06 -0.94
CA SER A 177 -6.94 -12.93 -2.10
C SER A 177 -8.04 -13.96 -2.17
N ARG A 178 -7.76 -15.20 -1.76
CA ARG A 178 -8.74 -16.31 -1.83
C ARG A 178 -9.82 -16.19 -0.75
N GLU A 179 -9.42 -15.81 0.47
CA GLU A 179 -10.34 -15.67 1.59
C GLU A 179 -11.25 -14.45 1.39
N LEU A 180 -10.66 -13.30 1.09
CA LEU A 180 -11.41 -12.07 0.78
C LEU A 180 -12.34 -12.25 -0.44
N GLY A 181 -11.88 -12.98 -1.45
CA GLY A 181 -12.67 -13.29 -2.64
C GLY A 181 -13.95 -14.09 -2.34
N ARG A 182 -13.95 -14.98 -1.32
CA ARG A 182 -15.16 -15.67 -0.85
C ARG A 182 -16.21 -14.71 -0.28
N SER A 183 -15.79 -13.60 0.26
CA SER A 183 -16.66 -12.51 0.74
C SER A 183 -16.97 -11.47 -0.35
N GLY A 184 -16.55 -11.72 -1.60
CA GLY A 184 -16.75 -10.81 -2.72
C GLY A 184 -15.88 -9.56 -2.66
N ILE A 185 -14.75 -9.59 -1.94
CA ILE A 185 -13.80 -8.49 -1.80
C ILE A 185 -12.53 -8.82 -2.56
N ARG A 186 -12.08 -7.90 -3.41
CA ARG A 186 -10.81 -8.02 -4.13
C ARG A 186 -9.67 -7.43 -3.30
N ILE A 187 -8.47 -7.98 -3.46
CA ILE A 187 -7.25 -7.38 -2.94
C ILE A 187 -6.19 -7.33 -4.05
N THR A 188 -5.58 -6.18 -4.22
CA THR A 188 -4.49 -5.94 -5.18
C THR A 188 -3.41 -5.07 -4.55
N SER A 189 -2.21 -5.10 -5.09
CA SER A 189 -1.20 -4.12 -4.72
C SER A 189 -0.65 -3.37 -5.93
N ALA A 190 -0.36 -2.10 -5.73
CA ALA A 190 0.43 -1.26 -6.62
C ALA A 190 1.88 -1.25 -6.13
N CYS A 191 2.84 -1.45 -7.03
CA CYS A 191 4.27 -1.54 -6.74
C CYS A 191 5.03 -0.42 -7.49
N PRO A 192 5.03 0.81 -6.95
CA PRO A 192 5.71 1.93 -7.60
C PRO A 192 7.24 1.79 -7.56
N ASN A 193 7.89 2.38 -8.57
CA ASN A 193 9.28 2.79 -8.60
C ASN A 193 9.43 4.16 -7.89
N PRO A 194 10.59 4.83 -7.80
CA PRO A 194 10.72 6.12 -7.15
C PRO A 194 9.64 7.12 -7.55
N ILE A 195 9.05 7.78 -6.54
CA ILE A 195 7.97 8.75 -6.69
C ILE A 195 8.45 10.12 -6.21
N SER A 196 8.15 11.17 -6.96
CA SER A 196 8.44 12.55 -6.57
C SER A 196 7.48 13.02 -5.47
N THR A 197 7.78 12.65 -4.23
CA THR A 197 7.04 12.97 -3.00
C THR A 197 8.01 13.37 -1.90
N PRO A 198 7.56 13.96 -0.77
CA PRO A 198 8.46 14.24 0.36
C PRO A 198 9.25 13.02 0.84
N LEU A 199 8.69 11.82 0.77
CA LEU A 199 9.35 10.56 1.16
C LEU A 199 10.58 10.22 0.29
N LEU A 200 10.72 10.79 -0.92
CA LEU A 200 11.88 10.57 -1.77
C LEU A 200 13.18 11.07 -1.12
N ALA A 201 13.11 12.13 -0.31
CA ALA A 201 14.26 12.64 0.43
C ALA A 201 14.78 11.61 1.47
N ASP A 202 13.87 10.90 2.13
CA ASP A 202 14.23 9.84 3.08
C ASP A 202 14.88 8.64 2.35
N PHE A 203 14.39 8.29 1.14
CA PHE A 203 15.04 7.25 0.34
C PHE A 203 16.44 7.66 -0.11
N ARG A 204 16.66 8.92 -0.47
CA ARG A 204 18.01 9.42 -0.78
C ARG A 204 18.97 9.36 0.42
N ALA A 205 18.45 9.44 1.64
CA ALA A 205 19.24 9.31 2.87
C ALA A 205 19.61 7.85 3.22
N THR A 206 18.88 6.86 2.70
CA THR A 206 19.07 5.43 3.03
C THR A 206 19.56 4.60 1.85
N MET A 207 19.39 5.09 0.64
CA MET A 207 19.89 4.46 -0.60
C MET A 207 20.89 5.40 -1.26
N THR A 208 21.80 4.89 -2.08
CA THR A 208 22.69 5.77 -2.84
C THR A 208 21.92 6.49 -3.94
N ASP A 209 22.34 7.74 -4.26
CA ASP A 209 21.76 8.48 -5.40
C ASP A 209 21.91 7.69 -6.71
N GLU A 210 23.05 6.99 -6.87
CA GLU A 210 23.31 6.16 -8.06
C GLU A 210 22.26 5.06 -8.24
N LEU A 211 21.85 4.40 -7.14
CA LEU A 211 20.84 3.33 -7.20
C LEU A 211 19.45 3.88 -7.55
N LEU A 212 19.07 5.00 -6.95
CA LEU A 212 17.79 5.66 -7.26
C LEU A 212 17.76 6.18 -8.69
N ASP A 213 18.84 6.84 -9.14
CA ASP A 213 18.95 7.36 -10.50
C ASP A 213 19.05 6.23 -11.52
N TRP A 214 19.72 5.12 -11.17
CA TRP A 214 19.71 3.92 -12.01
C TRP A 214 18.30 3.37 -12.16
N ALA A 215 17.54 3.17 -11.10
CA ALA A 215 16.17 2.68 -11.15
C ALA A 215 15.25 3.57 -11.99
N VAL A 216 15.46 4.88 -11.93
CA VAL A 216 14.72 5.86 -12.75
C VAL A 216 15.11 5.75 -14.23
N ARG A 217 16.42 5.60 -14.53
CA ARG A 217 16.90 5.48 -15.93
C ARG A 217 16.41 4.21 -16.64
N GLN A 218 16.21 3.11 -15.90
CA GLN A 218 15.68 1.87 -16.49
C GLN A 218 14.21 2.01 -16.94
N GLY A 219 13.48 3.00 -16.45
CA GLY A 219 12.13 3.32 -16.91
C GLY A 219 12.15 4.24 -18.11
N HIS A 220 11.30 3.99 -19.12
CA HIS A 220 11.23 4.79 -20.37
C HIS A 220 10.94 6.29 -20.15
N GLN A 221 10.43 6.69 -18.98
CA GLN A 221 10.16 8.09 -18.66
C GLN A 221 11.41 8.87 -18.24
N GLY A 222 12.46 8.22 -17.76
CA GLY A 222 13.70 8.85 -17.31
C GLY A 222 13.53 9.82 -16.12
N ARG A 223 12.42 9.71 -15.39
CA ARG A 223 12.10 10.52 -14.21
C ARG A 223 11.31 9.69 -13.17
N PRO A 224 11.31 10.10 -11.89
CA PRO A 224 10.39 9.53 -10.92
C PRO A 224 8.93 9.73 -11.35
N ALA A 225 8.05 8.80 -10.95
CA ALA A 225 6.62 8.99 -11.09
C ALA A 225 6.14 10.18 -10.24
N THR A 226 5.08 10.86 -10.67
CA THR A 226 4.39 11.83 -9.82
C THR A 226 3.44 11.11 -8.86
N ALA A 227 3.12 11.74 -7.72
CA ALA A 227 2.11 11.23 -6.79
C ALA A 227 0.76 10.99 -7.50
N ARG A 228 0.39 11.88 -8.44
CA ARG A 228 -0.85 11.78 -9.23
C ARG A 228 -0.88 10.57 -10.15
N GLU A 229 0.22 10.25 -10.83
CA GLU A 229 0.30 9.06 -11.70
C GLU A 229 0.08 7.78 -10.91
N VAL A 230 0.67 7.68 -9.71
CA VAL A 230 0.46 6.51 -8.83
C VAL A 230 -0.98 6.50 -8.30
N ALA A 231 -1.52 7.64 -7.86
CA ALA A 231 -2.90 7.76 -7.37
C ALA A 231 -3.94 7.32 -8.44
N GLN A 232 -3.69 7.60 -9.72
CA GLN A 232 -4.55 7.17 -10.84
C GLN A 232 -4.62 5.64 -10.95
N VAL A 233 -3.48 4.95 -10.79
CA VAL A 233 -3.45 3.48 -10.79
C VAL A 233 -4.15 2.92 -9.55
N LEU A 234 -3.93 3.50 -8.36
CA LEU A 234 -4.64 3.10 -7.14
C LEU A 234 -6.16 3.26 -7.32
N ALA A 235 -6.61 4.40 -7.83
CA ALA A 235 -8.03 4.64 -8.09
C ALA A 235 -8.60 3.66 -9.13
N PHE A 236 -7.86 3.33 -10.20
CA PHE A 236 -8.26 2.27 -11.13
C PHE A 236 -8.44 0.93 -10.40
N LEU A 237 -7.45 0.51 -9.62
CA LEU A 237 -7.49 -0.78 -8.89
C LEU A 237 -8.64 -0.85 -7.88
N GLY A 238 -9.02 0.25 -7.25
CA GLY A 238 -10.16 0.33 -6.34
C GLY A 238 -11.53 0.40 -7.03
N SER A 239 -11.57 0.70 -8.33
CA SER A 239 -12.81 0.90 -9.11
C SER A 239 -13.40 -0.40 -9.67
N ASP A 240 -14.63 -0.33 -10.23
CA ASP A 240 -15.26 -1.46 -10.93
C ASP A 240 -14.55 -1.81 -12.24
N ALA A 241 -13.77 -0.89 -12.81
CA ALA A 241 -12.96 -1.15 -14.00
C ALA A 241 -11.92 -2.27 -13.76
N ALA A 242 -11.51 -2.48 -12.50
CA ALA A 242 -10.60 -3.53 -12.09
C ALA A 242 -11.31 -4.78 -11.50
N SER A 243 -12.63 -4.95 -11.75
CA SER A 243 -13.45 -5.99 -11.10
C SER A 243 -12.95 -7.42 -11.30
N TYR A 244 -12.16 -7.71 -12.32
CA TYR A 244 -11.59 -9.03 -12.61
C TYR A 244 -10.13 -9.19 -12.15
N LEU A 245 -9.56 -8.17 -11.48
CA LEU A 245 -8.21 -8.22 -10.90
C LEU A 245 -8.30 -8.56 -9.41
N ASN A 246 -7.70 -9.68 -9.00
CA ASN A 246 -7.61 -10.11 -7.60
C ASN A 246 -6.32 -10.87 -7.35
N GLY A 247 -5.65 -10.64 -6.22
CA GLY A 247 -4.41 -11.32 -5.85
C GLY A 247 -3.26 -11.04 -6.82
N VAL A 248 -3.10 -9.79 -7.27
CA VAL A 248 -2.04 -9.41 -8.20
C VAL A 248 -1.26 -8.20 -7.68
N ASN A 249 0.03 -8.20 -7.96
CA ASN A 249 0.96 -7.09 -7.69
C ASN A 249 1.25 -6.37 -9.01
N ILE A 250 0.90 -5.08 -9.11
CA ILE A 250 0.97 -4.32 -10.36
C ILE A 250 2.18 -3.37 -10.32
N PRO A 251 3.22 -3.58 -11.14
CA PRO A 251 4.33 -2.64 -11.28
C PRO A 251 3.86 -1.29 -11.82
N ILE A 252 4.37 -0.20 -11.20
CA ILE A 252 4.23 1.18 -11.69
C ILE A 252 5.64 1.75 -11.81
N ASP A 253 6.36 1.33 -12.83
CA ASP A 253 7.82 1.48 -12.91
C ASP A 253 8.33 1.96 -14.28
N ALA A 254 7.43 2.37 -15.15
CA ALA A 254 7.74 2.82 -16.50
C ALA A 254 8.56 1.79 -17.33
N GLY A 255 8.43 0.47 -17.00
CA GLY A 255 9.07 -0.62 -17.71
C GLY A 255 10.40 -1.10 -17.12
N MET A 256 10.82 -0.59 -15.96
CA MET A 256 12.05 -1.03 -15.29
C MET A 256 12.09 -2.55 -15.06
N GLN A 257 11.01 -3.14 -14.53
CA GLN A 257 10.95 -4.59 -14.31
C GLN A 257 11.07 -5.38 -15.61
N ALA A 258 10.44 -4.90 -16.68
CA ALA A 258 10.54 -5.55 -17.98
C ALA A 258 11.99 -5.54 -18.49
N ALA A 259 12.69 -4.41 -18.37
CA ALA A 259 14.11 -4.30 -18.74
C ALA A 259 14.99 -5.27 -17.94
N LEU A 260 14.75 -5.37 -16.61
CA LEU A 260 15.47 -6.32 -15.75
C LEU A 260 15.23 -7.79 -16.13
N LEU A 261 13.98 -8.16 -16.42
CA LEU A 261 13.61 -9.54 -16.76
C LEU A 261 14.05 -9.99 -18.16
N THR A 262 14.41 -9.03 -19.02
CA THR A 262 14.82 -9.30 -20.41
C THR A 262 16.28 -8.92 -20.69
N ASP A 263 17.07 -8.66 -19.64
CA ASP A 263 18.49 -8.25 -19.74
C ASP A 263 18.71 -7.02 -20.65
N GLN A 264 17.76 -6.05 -20.61
CA GLN A 264 17.77 -4.81 -21.40
C GLN A 264 18.06 -3.57 -20.54
N THR A 265 18.81 -3.74 -19.48
CA THR A 265 19.27 -2.65 -18.60
C THR A 265 20.55 -2.03 -19.15
N ASP A 266 20.67 -0.68 -19.03
CA ASP A 266 21.89 0.08 -19.35
C ASP A 266 22.92 0.02 -18.20
#